data_3baf94db6ad0a8353e3f9856069a95b0
#
_entry.id   3baf94db6ad0a8353e3f9856069a95b0
#
_cell.length_a   1.000
_cell.length_b   1.000
_cell.length_c   1.000
_cell.angle_alpha   90.00
_cell.angle_beta   90.00
_cell.angle_gamma   90.00
#
_symmetry.space_group_name_H-M   'P 1'
#
loop_
_entity.id
_entity.type
_entity.pdbx_description
1 polymer ?
#
loop_
_entity_poly.entity_id
_entity_poly.type
_entity_poly.pdbx_seq_one_letter_code
_entity_poly.pdbx_strand_id
1 'polypeptide(L)'
;PVSANVPLGAQTGATPDGRLAYQPVADGVSPSAGKDVNGPTAAANSVSRLDHGIASNGTLFNQKFHPSALSGRRGLENFVGLIRSYFDQKGSHMQFNVVSRETLLDAQKHPEQYKHLVVRVAGYSALFTTLSKSLQDDIIRRTEQGF
;
A
#
# COMPACT_ATOMS: atom_id res chain seq x y z
N PRO A 1 11.53 4.13 -8.65
CA PRO A 1 10.24 3.95 -7.95
C PRO A 1 9.63 5.29 -7.56
N VAL A 2 8.32 5.37 -7.63
CA VAL A 2 7.58 6.60 -7.30
C VAL A 2 7.27 6.60 -5.80
N SER A 3 7.88 7.52 -5.05
CA SER A 3 7.59 7.74 -3.62
C SER A 3 6.74 9.00 -3.37
N ALA A 4 6.31 9.67 -4.43
CA ALA A 4 5.59 10.94 -4.41
C ALA A 4 4.25 10.85 -5.18
N ASN A 5 3.53 9.74 -5.03
CA ASN A 5 2.29 9.47 -5.77
C ASN A 5 1.20 10.53 -5.55
N VAL A 6 1.10 11.09 -4.35
CA VAL A 6 0.11 12.13 -4.03
C VAL A 6 0.44 13.45 -4.73
N PRO A 7 1.62 14.08 -4.55
CA PRO A 7 1.95 15.34 -5.22
C PRO A 7 2.03 15.21 -6.75
N LEU A 8 2.47 14.07 -7.29
CA LEU A 8 2.47 13.84 -8.74
C LEU A 8 1.04 13.71 -9.27
N GLY A 9 0.17 13.01 -8.56
CA GLY A 9 -1.24 12.92 -8.90
C GLY A 9 -1.93 14.28 -8.92
N ALA A 10 -1.59 15.15 -7.96
CA ALA A 10 -2.15 16.51 -7.89
C ALA A 10 -1.83 17.39 -9.11
N GLN A 11 -0.85 16.98 -9.93
CA GLN A 11 -0.47 17.66 -11.17
C GLN A 11 -0.89 16.88 -12.43
N THR A 12 -1.56 15.73 -12.27
CA THR A 12 -1.91 14.85 -13.38
C THR A 12 -3.40 14.94 -13.70
N GLY A 13 -3.74 15.16 -14.96
CA GLY A 13 -5.12 15.14 -15.48
C GLY A 13 -5.76 13.74 -15.33
N ALA A 14 -7.03 13.62 -15.71
CA ALA A 14 -7.74 12.34 -15.71
C ALA A 14 -7.05 11.33 -16.66
N THR A 15 -7.16 10.03 -16.32
CA THR A 15 -6.57 8.96 -17.12
C THR A 15 -7.63 7.97 -17.60
N PRO A 16 -7.40 7.27 -18.75
CA PRO A 16 -8.41 6.41 -19.38
C PRO A 16 -8.87 5.22 -18.50
N ASP A 17 -8.08 4.83 -17.49
CA ASP A 17 -8.42 3.79 -16.53
C ASP A 17 -9.48 4.20 -15.48
N GLY A 18 -9.99 5.44 -15.59
CA GLY A 18 -11.03 5.99 -14.71
C GLY A 18 -10.49 6.76 -13.51
N ARG A 19 -9.17 7.02 -13.43
CA ARG A 19 -8.62 7.91 -12.41
C ARG A 19 -9.05 9.35 -12.72
N LEU A 20 -9.66 10.03 -11.75
CA LEU A 20 -10.05 11.44 -11.90
C LEU A 20 -8.83 12.36 -11.88
N ALA A 21 -8.97 13.53 -12.52
CA ALA A 21 -7.96 14.56 -12.49
C ALA A 21 -7.60 14.93 -11.04
N TYR A 22 -6.31 15.16 -10.80
CA TYR A 22 -5.75 15.59 -9.51
C TYR A 22 -5.84 14.58 -8.37
N GLN A 23 -6.33 13.37 -8.65
CA GLN A 23 -6.26 12.26 -7.70
C GLN A 23 -4.84 11.66 -7.65
N PRO A 24 -4.38 11.12 -6.52
CA PRO A 24 -3.11 10.43 -6.45
C PRO A 24 -2.95 9.38 -7.55
N VAL A 25 -1.76 9.28 -8.14
CA VAL A 25 -1.37 8.12 -8.95
C VAL A 25 -1.08 6.92 -8.06
N ALA A 26 -0.95 5.73 -8.63
CA ALA A 26 -0.59 4.53 -7.86
C ALA A 26 0.77 4.70 -7.17
N ASP A 27 0.91 4.15 -5.98
CA ASP A 27 2.17 4.17 -5.23
C ASP A 27 3.09 3.05 -5.73
N GLY A 28 4.12 3.42 -6.44
CA GLY A 28 5.05 2.49 -7.08
C GLY A 28 4.36 1.61 -8.13
N VAL A 29 4.48 0.29 -7.98
CA VAL A 29 3.81 -0.71 -8.83
C VAL A 29 2.57 -1.31 -8.16
N SER A 30 2.14 -0.73 -7.05
CA SER A 30 0.92 -1.16 -6.35
C SER A 30 -0.31 -0.92 -7.24
N PRO A 31 -1.35 -1.75 -7.13
CA PRO A 31 -2.64 -1.45 -7.74
C PRO A 31 -3.17 -0.09 -7.30
N SER A 32 -3.89 0.60 -8.19
CA SER A 32 -4.60 1.83 -7.81
C SER A 32 -5.53 1.56 -6.63
N ALA A 33 -5.59 2.49 -5.68
CA ALA A 33 -6.35 2.33 -4.45
C ALA A 33 -7.80 1.89 -4.71
N GLY A 34 -8.21 0.78 -4.09
CA GLY A 34 -9.54 0.19 -4.24
C GLY A 34 -9.75 -0.68 -5.48
N LYS A 35 -8.73 -0.93 -6.31
CA LYS A 35 -8.84 -1.80 -7.49
C LYS A 35 -8.38 -3.25 -7.24
N ASP A 36 -7.66 -3.52 -6.18
CA ASP A 36 -7.17 -4.83 -5.74
C ASP A 36 -8.22 -5.61 -4.93
N VAL A 37 -9.40 -5.78 -5.52
CA VAL A 37 -10.58 -6.36 -4.87
C VAL A 37 -10.57 -7.89 -4.78
N ASN A 38 -9.63 -8.56 -5.46
CA ASN A 38 -9.54 -10.03 -5.49
C ASN A 38 -8.55 -10.60 -4.46
N GLY A 39 -8.16 -9.77 -3.49
CA GLY A 39 -7.30 -10.16 -2.38
C GLY A 39 -5.80 -10.01 -2.63
N PRO A 40 -4.99 -10.20 -1.58
CA PRO A 40 -3.56 -9.89 -1.60
C PRO A 40 -2.77 -10.78 -2.54
N THR A 41 -3.15 -12.05 -2.69
CA THR A 41 -2.49 -13.01 -3.59
C THR A 41 -2.70 -12.63 -5.05
N ALA A 42 -3.90 -12.20 -5.43
CA ALA A 42 -4.19 -11.77 -6.79
C ALA A 42 -3.39 -10.50 -7.15
N ALA A 43 -3.29 -9.55 -6.22
CA ALA A 43 -2.46 -8.36 -6.38
C ALA A 43 -0.98 -8.73 -6.55
N ALA A 44 -0.44 -9.61 -5.69
CA ALA A 44 0.93 -10.09 -5.77
C ALA A 44 1.23 -10.80 -7.09
N ASN A 45 0.32 -11.68 -7.54
CA ASN A 45 0.45 -12.38 -8.82
C ASN A 45 0.41 -11.42 -10.03
N SER A 46 -0.35 -10.35 -9.96
CA SER A 46 -0.37 -9.33 -11.01
C SER A 46 0.93 -8.55 -11.05
N VAL A 47 1.42 -8.12 -9.90
CA VAL A 47 2.67 -7.34 -9.79
C VAL A 47 3.89 -8.18 -10.16
N SER A 48 3.93 -9.47 -9.79
CA SER A 48 5.05 -10.36 -10.13
C SER A 48 5.23 -10.59 -11.64
N ARG A 49 4.20 -10.30 -12.45
CA ARG A 49 4.27 -10.40 -13.92
C ARG A 49 4.95 -9.23 -14.60
N LEU A 50 5.22 -8.16 -13.86
CA LEU A 50 6.04 -7.07 -14.38
C LEU A 50 7.49 -7.54 -14.51
N ASP A 51 8.19 -7.06 -15.54
CA ASP A 51 9.61 -7.32 -15.67
C ASP A 51 10.40 -6.43 -14.70
N HIS A 52 10.57 -6.92 -13.48
CA HIS A 52 11.33 -6.20 -12.45
C HIS A 52 12.81 -6.05 -12.78
N GLY A 53 13.35 -6.89 -13.69
CA GLY A 53 14.74 -6.80 -14.13
C GLY A 53 15.04 -5.53 -14.93
N ILE A 54 14.05 -5.03 -15.68
CA ILE A 54 14.16 -3.77 -16.44
C ILE A 54 14.10 -2.56 -15.50
N ALA A 55 13.39 -2.68 -14.38
CA ALA A 55 13.23 -1.60 -13.40
C ALA A 55 14.47 -1.49 -12.50
N SER A 56 15.60 -1.07 -13.07
CA SER A 56 16.92 -1.02 -12.40
C SER A 56 16.96 -0.17 -11.12
N ASN A 57 16.04 0.80 -10.98
CA ASN A 57 15.86 1.59 -9.75
C ASN A 57 14.98 0.89 -8.70
N GLY A 58 14.56 -0.35 -8.96
CA GLY A 58 13.67 -1.12 -8.11
C GLY A 58 12.19 -0.74 -8.28
N THR A 59 11.33 -1.52 -7.64
CA THR A 59 9.88 -1.33 -7.62
C THR A 59 9.39 -1.27 -6.18
N LEU A 60 8.35 -0.49 -5.92
CA LEU A 60 7.69 -0.44 -4.62
C LEU A 60 6.33 -1.11 -4.74
N PHE A 61 6.10 -2.15 -3.97
CA PHE A 61 4.80 -2.80 -3.87
C PHE A 61 4.30 -2.74 -2.42
N ASN A 62 3.29 -1.92 -2.20
CA ASN A 62 2.67 -1.72 -0.89
C ASN A 62 1.38 -2.54 -0.77
N GLN A 63 1.20 -3.19 0.38
CA GLN A 63 -0.07 -3.77 0.78
C GLN A 63 -0.42 -3.32 2.21
N LYS A 64 -1.71 -3.11 2.47
CA LYS A 64 -2.22 -2.83 3.81
C LYS A 64 -3.07 -4.01 4.27
N PHE A 65 -2.78 -4.54 5.43
CA PHE A 65 -3.52 -5.65 6.05
C PHE A 65 -4.27 -5.19 7.29
N HIS A 66 -5.48 -5.71 7.43
CA HIS A 66 -6.15 -5.63 8.73
C HIS A 66 -5.36 -6.47 9.75
N PRO A 67 -5.12 -5.99 10.99
CA PRO A 67 -4.35 -6.73 11.98
C PRO A 67 -4.87 -8.15 12.25
N SER A 68 -6.20 -8.36 12.19
CA SER A 68 -6.80 -9.69 12.40
C SER A 68 -6.42 -10.71 11.31
N ALA A 69 -6.09 -10.25 10.10
CA ALA A 69 -5.67 -11.15 9.02
C ALA A 69 -4.35 -11.87 9.31
N LEU A 70 -3.50 -11.26 10.14
CA LEU A 70 -2.21 -11.81 10.53
C LEU A 70 -2.24 -12.46 11.92
N SER A 71 -3.44 -12.56 12.54
CA SER A 71 -3.59 -13.13 13.86
C SER A 71 -3.49 -14.66 13.83
N GLY A 72 -2.89 -15.23 14.88
CA GLY A 72 -2.74 -16.66 15.04
C GLY A 72 -1.80 -17.31 14.01
N ARG A 73 -1.62 -18.61 14.16
CA ARG A 73 -0.67 -19.39 13.32
C ARG A 73 -1.05 -19.37 11.84
N ARG A 74 -2.34 -19.56 11.53
CA ARG A 74 -2.83 -19.61 10.16
C ARG A 74 -2.63 -18.29 9.40
N GLY A 75 -2.91 -17.16 10.06
CA GLY A 75 -2.69 -15.84 9.45
C GLY A 75 -1.21 -15.63 9.11
N LEU A 76 -0.30 -16.00 10.01
CA LEU A 76 1.14 -15.90 9.78
C LEU A 76 1.61 -16.88 8.68
N GLU A 77 1.10 -18.11 8.63
CA GLU A 77 1.44 -19.07 7.58
C GLU A 77 0.99 -18.57 6.19
N ASN A 78 -0.21 -18.01 6.08
CA ASN A 78 -0.71 -17.41 4.85
C ASN A 78 0.17 -16.21 4.42
N PHE A 79 0.56 -15.38 5.36
CA PHE A 79 1.40 -14.21 5.08
C PHE A 79 2.80 -14.62 4.61
N VAL A 80 3.41 -15.62 5.25
CA VAL A 80 4.69 -16.18 4.81
C VAL A 80 4.56 -16.81 3.41
N GLY A 81 3.46 -17.53 3.16
CA GLY A 81 3.16 -18.11 1.86
C GLY A 81 3.05 -17.05 0.76
N LEU A 82 2.33 -15.96 1.02
CA LEU A 82 2.20 -14.82 0.11
C LEU A 82 3.57 -14.23 -0.26
N ILE A 83 4.39 -13.94 0.75
CA ILE A 83 5.73 -13.34 0.54
C ILE A 83 6.62 -14.28 -0.28
N ARG A 84 6.70 -15.56 0.11
CA ARG A 84 7.50 -16.55 -0.61
C ARG A 84 7.06 -16.70 -2.05
N SER A 85 5.76 -16.91 -2.28
CA SER A 85 5.21 -17.06 -3.62
C SER A 85 5.49 -15.86 -4.52
N TYR A 86 5.43 -14.64 -3.98
CA TYR A 86 5.76 -13.43 -4.74
C TYR A 86 7.24 -13.38 -5.16
N PHE A 87 8.16 -13.69 -4.24
CA PHE A 87 9.59 -13.68 -4.57
C PHE A 87 10.01 -14.86 -5.44
N ASP A 88 9.39 -16.04 -5.29
CA ASP A 88 9.60 -17.20 -6.18
C ASP A 88 9.19 -16.86 -7.63
N GLN A 89 8.18 -15.99 -7.80
CA GLN A 89 7.77 -15.44 -9.09
C GLN A 89 8.64 -14.25 -9.54
N LYS A 90 9.79 -14.01 -8.90
CA LYS A 90 10.74 -12.94 -9.22
C LYS A 90 10.23 -11.52 -8.94
N GLY A 91 9.29 -11.36 -8.04
CA GLY A 91 8.94 -10.05 -7.49
C GLY A 91 10.17 -9.40 -6.84
N SER A 92 10.30 -8.08 -6.95
CA SER A 92 11.51 -7.37 -6.49
C SER A 92 11.41 -6.86 -5.05
N HIS A 93 10.23 -6.40 -4.63
CA HIS A 93 10.07 -5.73 -3.35
C HIS A 93 8.62 -5.82 -2.87
N MET A 94 8.43 -6.04 -1.57
CA MET A 94 7.14 -5.88 -0.88
C MET A 94 7.33 -5.11 0.40
N GLN A 95 6.34 -4.29 0.76
CA GLN A 95 6.27 -3.65 2.07
C GLN A 95 4.81 -3.59 2.55
N PHE A 96 4.63 -3.50 3.87
CA PHE A 96 3.33 -3.68 4.47
C PHE A 96 3.00 -2.58 5.48
N ASN A 97 1.72 -2.22 5.54
CA ASN A 97 1.08 -1.61 6.69
C ASN A 97 0.16 -2.65 7.34
N VAL A 98 0.34 -2.89 8.62
CA VAL A 98 -0.57 -3.74 9.41
C VAL A 98 -1.32 -2.84 10.37
N VAL A 99 -2.36 -2.22 9.85
CA VAL A 99 -3.18 -1.24 10.57
C VAL A 99 -4.58 -1.19 9.97
N SER A 100 -5.59 -1.09 10.82
CA SER A 100 -6.97 -0.99 10.33
C SER A 100 -7.30 0.42 9.84
N ARG A 101 -8.28 0.50 8.95
CA ARG A 101 -8.80 1.78 8.47
C ARG A 101 -9.40 2.60 9.61
N GLU A 102 -10.07 1.93 10.55
CA GLU A 102 -10.68 2.56 11.72
C GLU A 102 -9.61 3.24 12.58
N THR A 103 -8.50 2.56 12.84
CA THR A 103 -7.35 3.11 13.59
C THR A 103 -6.79 4.35 12.90
N LEU A 104 -6.63 4.32 11.56
CA LEU A 104 -6.13 5.47 10.82
C LEU A 104 -7.11 6.66 10.81
N LEU A 105 -8.41 6.39 10.69
CA LEU A 105 -9.44 7.44 10.77
C LEU A 105 -9.51 8.05 12.16
N ASP A 106 -9.36 7.23 13.20
CA ASP A 106 -9.35 7.72 14.57
C ASP A 106 -8.07 8.53 14.86
N ALA A 107 -6.92 8.07 14.39
CA ALA A 107 -5.66 8.79 14.48
C ALA A 107 -5.68 10.16 13.76
N GLN A 108 -6.45 10.27 12.69
CA GLN A 108 -6.63 11.54 11.98
C GLN A 108 -7.48 12.53 12.79
N LYS A 109 -8.45 12.02 13.58
CA LYS A 109 -9.33 12.84 14.44
C LYS A 109 -8.70 13.20 15.77
N HIS A 110 -7.92 12.27 16.33
CA HIS A 110 -7.33 12.37 17.68
C HIS A 110 -5.79 12.18 17.65
N PRO A 111 -5.04 13.02 16.93
CA PRO A 111 -3.61 12.81 16.66
C PRO A 111 -2.76 12.74 17.94
N GLU A 112 -3.20 13.38 19.02
CA GLU A 112 -2.51 13.36 20.32
C GLU A 112 -2.46 11.98 20.97
N GLN A 113 -3.40 11.09 20.64
CA GLN A 113 -3.46 9.71 21.14
C GLN A 113 -2.59 8.75 20.33
N TYR A 114 -2.23 9.13 19.11
CA TYR A 114 -1.53 8.28 18.15
C TYR A 114 -0.14 8.78 17.76
N LYS A 115 0.53 9.51 18.65
CA LYS A 115 1.86 10.10 18.41
C LYS A 115 2.94 9.10 18.01
N HIS A 116 2.73 7.81 18.33
CA HIS A 116 3.67 6.74 18.04
C HIS A 116 3.26 5.86 16.83
N LEU A 117 2.13 6.19 16.18
CA LEU A 117 1.64 5.41 15.04
C LEU A 117 2.54 5.64 13.83
N VAL A 118 3.37 4.64 13.53
CA VAL A 118 4.24 4.63 12.35
C VAL A 118 3.54 3.93 11.20
N VAL A 119 3.60 4.51 10.02
CA VAL A 119 3.08 3.92 8.77
C VAL A 119 4.16 3.89 7.69
N ARG A 120 4.04 2.91 6.81
CA ARG A 120 4.84 2.84 5.60
C ARG A 120 4.16 3.67 4.50
N VAL A 121 4.82 4.70 4.02
CA VAL A 121 4.27 5.59 2.99
C VAL A 121 4.53 5.02 1.59
N ALA A 122 5.72 5.21 1.07
CA ALA A 122 6.20 4.61 -0.17
C ALA A 122 7.74 4.60 -0.15
N GLY A 123 8.35 3.47 0.20
CA GLY A 123 9.79 3.34 0.35
C GLY A 123 10.37 3.93 1.65
N TYR A 124 9.56 4.62 2.46
CA TYR A 124 9.96 5.14 3.77
C TYR A 124 8.83 5.03 4.79
N SER A 125 9.16 5.11 6.08
CA SER A 125 8.21 5.15 7.18
C SER A 125 8.15 6.55 7.79
N ALA A 126 6.98 6.93 8.29
CA ALA A 126 6.77 8.18 8.98
C ALA A 126 5.72 8.03 10.08
N LEU A 127 5.71 8.96 11.02
CA LEU A 127 4.61 9.08 11.99
C LEU A 127 3.35 9.52 11.23
N PHE A 128 2.28 8.75 11.34
CA PHE A 128 1.04 9.04 10.59
C PHE A 128 0.49 10.43 10.88
N THR A 129 0.52 10.84 12.14
CA THR A 129 -0.02 12.12 12.60
C THR A 129 0.77 13.35 12.12
N THR A 130 2.02 13.17 11.66
CA THR A 130 2.85 14.25 11.12
C THR A 130 2.73 14.41 9.60
N LEU A 131 2.09 13.46 8.93
CA LEU A 131 1.87 13.52 7.48
C LEU A 131 0.83 14.60 7.13
N SER A 132 0.96 15.16 5.92
CA SER A 132 -0.09 16.02 5.39
C SER A 132 -1.41 15.26 5.27
N LYS A 133 -2.53 15.97 5.37
CA LYS A 133 -3.86 15.37 5.27
C LYS A 133 -4.04 14.55 3.98
N SER A 134 -3.52 15.03 2.86
CA SER A 134 -3.60 14.34 1.58
C SER A 134 -2.85 13.01 1.56
N LEU A 135 -1.69 12.92 2.25
CA LEU A 135 -0.96 11.66 2.41
C LEU A 135 -1.67 10.70 3.39
N GLN A 136 -2.23 11.22 4.47
CA GLN A 136 -3.06 10.42 5.38
C GLN A 136 -4.26 9.82 4.65
N ASP A 137 -4.98 10.64 3.89
CA ASP A 137 -6.15 10.22 3.11
C ASP A 137 -5.77 9.17 2.04
N ASP A 138 -4.59 9.27 1.42
CA ASP A 138 -4.07 8.26 0.50
C ASP A 138 -3.86 6.92 1.19
N ILE A 139 -3.18 6.90 2.34
CA ILE A 139 -2.92 5.66 3.10
C ILE A 139 -4.24 5.04 3.61
N ILE A 140 -5.18 5.85 4.05
CA ILE A 140 -6.51 5.39 4.48
C ILE A 140 -7.26 4.71 3.31
N ARG A 141 -7.18 5.27 2.10
CA ARG A 141 -7.87 4.75 0.91
C ARG A 141 -7.28 3.47 0.34
N ARG A 142 -6.02 3.14 0.65
CA ARG A 142 -5.42 1.87 0.20
C ARG A 142 -6.27 0.70 0.64
N THR A 143 -6.45 -0.28 -0.24
CA THR A 143 -7.27 -1.46 0.05
C THR A 143 -6.74 -2.16 1.31
N GLU A 144 -7.64 -2.49 2.21
CA GLU A 144 -7.35 -3.26 3.40
C GLU A 144 -7.55 -4.73 3.10
N GLN A 145 -6.46 -5.48 3.09
CA GLN A 145 -6.42 -6.88 2.71
C GLN A 145 -6.69 -7.80 3.90
N GLY A 146 -7.24 -8.98 3.58
CA GLY A 146 -7.40 -10.11 4.47
C GLY A 146 -7.11 -11.42 3.74
N PHE A 147 -6.98 -12.52 4.47
CA PHE A 147 -6.85 -13.87 3.91
C PHE A 147 -8.14 -14.65 4.05
#